data_6fb6357d26a80bb7442928777543ecff
#
_entry.id   6fb6357d26a80bb7442928777543ecff
#
_cell.length_a   1.000
_cell.length_b   1.000
_cell.length_c   1.000
_cell.angle_alpha   90.00
_cell.angle_beta   90.00
_cell.angle_gamma   90.00
#
_symmetry.space_group_name_H-M   'P 1'
#
loop_
_entity.id
_entity.type
_entity.pdbx_description
1 polymer ?
#
loop_
_entity_poly.entity_id
_entity_poly.type
_entity_poly.pdbx_seq_one_letter_code
_entity_poly.pdbx_strand_id
1 'polypeptide(L)'
;NFWVENHKNFKTKQGIFFTHEDGTPFTTVGVYGPNSGGKTNFLEACYSIVSGLQGQEGSYTPNKNASDQESTYAWAVEHKDRVYVYGYSIDDSGITHESLEYMAASDYDNEDNDDPDTVNIFDRDDHSKYGVESLGNSVLLAYKLLLRELLDEDSLKVLRYLLGFFYASPENMYMSHKLLEDQGLTSDEIIATFIGAADGSDKPFGEIVADDLDELLPKLQEWVKTTIGIVSALYDGRFVIADDFGEGVHPELVYALLEGINNGMLDFDESAPVKQMIYATQNVAVMYHLGRFIGLPKIHDICFIDRNHHGETEIYDIYDFENDESRTHKIFVRYMVGVLGATPLSCSSFYSVW
;
A
#
# COMPACT_ATOMS: atom_id res chain seq x y z
N ASN A 1 -6.22 -6.63 3.72
CA ASN A 1 -7.27 -5.72 3.27
C ASN A 1 -7.23 -4.45 4.11
N PHE A 2 -7.67 -3.32 3.57
CA PHE A 2 -7.68 -2.03 4.26
C PHE A 2 -8.97 -1.28 3.99
N TRP A 3 -9.50 -0.60 5.01
CA TRP A 3 -10.67 0.27 4.91
C TRP A 3 -10.43 1.60 5.61
N VAL A 4 -11.06 2.63 5.06
CA VAL A 4 -11.04 4.00 5.59
C VAL A 4 -12.43 4.61 5.47
N GLU A 5 -12.83 5.38 6.47
CA GLU A 5 -14.07 6.16 6.49
C GLU A 5 -13.81 7.54 7.08
N ASN A 6 -14.52 8.53 6.56
CA ASN A 6 -14.45 9.92 6.99
C ASN A 6 -13.03 10.49 7.08
N HIS A 7 -12.23 10.27 6.04
CA HIS A 7 -10.86 10.80 5.95
C HIS A 7 -10.71 11.68 4.72
N LYS A 8 -10.34 12.94 4.89
CA LYS A 8 -10.09 13.91 3.79
C LYS A 8 -11.26 13.93 2.77
N ASN A 9 -11.09 13.34 1.61
CA ASN A 9 -12.11 13.28 0.56
C ASN A 9 -12.94 11.98 0.57
N PHE A 10 -12.62 11.01 1.43
CA PHE A 10 -13.42 9.82 1.67
C PHE A 10 -14.47 10.12 2.74
N LYS A 11 -15.73 10.17 2.36
CA LYS A 11 -16.82 10.45 3.28
C LYS A 11 -17.44 9.17 3.85
N THR A 12 -17.65 8.20 2.99
CA THR A 12 -18.19 6.88 3.31
C THR A 12 -17.07 5.85 3.38
N LYS A 13 -17.35 4.71 3.98
CA LYS A 13 -16.40 3.58 4.06
C LYS A 13 -15.99 3.16 2.66
N GLN A 14 -14.70 3.19 2.42
CA GLN A 14 -14.05 2.74 1.21
C GLN A 14 -12.94 1.76 1.56
N GLY A 15 -12.68 0.79 0.70
CA GLY A 15 -11.67 -0.22 0.99
C GLY A 15 -11.02 -0.80 -0.25
N ILE A 16 -9.95 -1.53 -0.02
CA ILE A 16 -9.23 -2.27 -1.04
C ILE A 16 -8.90 -3.66 -0.50
N PHE A 17 -9.07 -4.64 -1.36
CA PHE A 17 -8.71 -6.02 -1.07
C PHE A 17 -7.33 -6.30 -1.67
N PHE A 18 -6.51 -7.03 -0.93
CA PHE A 18 -5.18 -7.47 -1.38
C PHE A 18 -5.15 -8.97 -1.68
N THR A 19 -6.33 -9.55 -1.90
CA THR A 19 -6.53 -10.97 -2.22
C THR A 19 -7.53 -11.12 -3.36
N HIS A 20 -7.33 -12.15 -4.17
CA HIS A 20 -8.34 -12.62 -5.12
C HIS A 20 -9.52 -13.27 -4.39
N GLU A 21 -10.60 -13.55 -5.10
CA GLU A 21 -11.78 -14.29 -4.59
C GLU A 21 -11.42 -15.69 -4.05
N ASP A 22 -10.36 -16.31 -4.56
CA ASP A 22 -9.85 -17.60 -4.09
C ASP A 22 -8.91 -17.52 -2.87
N GLY A 23 -8.76 -16.32 -2.27
CA GLY A 23 -7.86 -16.04 -1.16
C GLY A 23 -6.39 -15.90 -1.55
N THR A 24 -6.02 -16.01 -2.83
CA THR A 24 -4.65 -15.82 -3.28
C THR A 24 -4.24 -14.34 -3.14
N PRO A 25 -3.15 -14.03 -2.42
CA PRO A 25 -2.75 -12.64 -2.23
C PRO A 25 -2.19 -12.01 -3.52
N PHE A 26 -2.55 -10.75 -3.76
CA PHE A 26 -1.87 -9.91 -4.75
C PHE A 26 -0.48 -9.52 -4.24
N THR A 27 0.52 -9.59 -5.11
CA THR A 27 1.88 -9.10 -4.80
C THR A 27 1.96 -7.59 -4.95
N THR A 28 1.33 -7.04 -5.98
CA THR A 28 1.31 -5.59 -6.22
C THR A 28 -0.09 -5.13 -6.57
N VAL A 29 -0.48 -3.97 -6.04
CA VAL A 29 -1.76 -3.32 -6.32
C VAL A 29 -1.49 -1.91 -6.84
N GLY A 30 -1.94 -1.63 -8.06
CA GLY A 30 -1.77 -0.34 -8.71
C GLY A 30 -3.01 0.54 -8.58
N VAL A 31 -2.85 1.74 -8.03
CA VAL A 31 -3.93 2.72 -7.84
C VAL A 31 -3.83 3.80 -8.91
N TYR A 32 -4.85 3.87 -9.76
CA TYR A 32 -4.95 4.81 -10.86
C TYR A 32 -6.11 5.79 -10.65
N GLY A 33 -6.00 6.97 -11.25
CA GLY A 33 -7.05 7.97 -11.17
C GLY A 33 -6.56 9.35 -11.53
N PRO A 34 -7.46 10.33 -11.68
CA PRO A 34 -7.11 11.69 -12.05
C PRO A 34 -6.27 12.37 -10.96
N ASN A 35 -5.57 13.44 -11.38
CA ASN A 35 -4.92 14.33 -10.41
C ASN A 35 -5.98 14.87 -9.45
N SER A 36 -5.63 14.89 -8.16
CA SER A 36 -6.57 15.27 -7.08
C SER A 36 -7.76 14.32 -6.91
N GLY A 37 -7.77 13.13 -7.50
CA GLY A 37 -8.80 12.09 -7.29
C GLY A 37 -8.82 11.57 -5.85
N GLY A 38 -7.67 11.54 -5.17
CA GLY A 38 -7.56 11.07 -3.79
C GLY A 38 -6.55 9.95 -3.58
N LYS A 39 -5.74 9.61 -4.60
CA LYS A 39 -4.72 8.55 -4.52
C LYS A 39 -3.80 8.71 -3.32
N THR A 40 -3.11 9.85 -3.22
CA THR A 40 -2.24 10.18 -2.08
C THR A 40 -2.98 10.10 -0.75
N ASN A 41 -4.21 10.65 -0.67
CA ASN A 41 -5.00 10.62 0.55
C ASN A 41 -5.33 9.18 0.99
N PHE A 42 -5.56 8.27 0.04
CA PHE A 42 -5.79 6.86 0.32
C PHE A 42 -4.52 6.17 0.83
N LEU A 43 -3.38 6.40 0.16
CA LEU A 43 -2.10 5.82 0.59
C LEU A 43 -1.66 6.35 1.96
N GLU A 44 -1.88 7.64 2.24
CA GLU A 44 -1.65 8.21 3.57
C GLU A 44 -2.57 7.58 4.63
N ALA A 45 -3.84 7.35 4.30
CA ALA A 45 -4.75 6.65 5.19
C ALA A 45 -4.28 5.21 5.46
N CYS A 46 -3.83 4.49 4.42
CA CYS A 46 -3.26 3.16 4.58
C CYS A 46 -2.01 3.15 5.48
N TYR A 47 -1.19 4.20 5.43
CA TYR A 47 0.00 4.37 6.26
C TYR A 47 -0.28 4.96 7.65
N SER A 48 -1.51 5.38 7.93
CA SER A 48 -1.88 6.13 9.14
C SER A 48 -1.58 5.38 10.44
N ILE A 49 -1.60 4.04 10.41
CA ILE A 49 -1.21 3.22 11.57
C ILE A 49 0.23 3.52 12.03
N VAL A 50 1.15 3.74 11.11
CA VAL A 50 2.55 4.05 11.43
C VAL A 50 2.70 5.51 11.86
N SER A 51 2.02 6.44 11.18
CA SER A 51 2.05 7.88 11.52
C SER A 51 1.43 8.16 12.89
N GLY A 52 0.35 7.45 13.24
CA GLY A 52 -0.28 7.55 14.56
C GLY A 52 0.64 7.14 15.72
N LEU A 53 1.63 6.28 15.44
CA LEU A 53 2.65 5.89 16.43
C LEU A 53 3.66 6.99 16.72
N GLN A 54 3.94 7.84 15.76
CA GLN A 54 4.96 8.89 15.90
C GLN A 54 4.42 10.14 16.58
N GLY A 55 3.14 10.15 17.01
CA GLY A 55 2.51 11.31 17.63
C GLY A 55 2.44 12.52 16.70
N GLN A 56 2.48 12.29 15.40
CA GLN A 56 2.36 13.36 14.41
C GLN A 56 0.91 13.83 14.36
N GLU A 57 0.68 15.05 14.78
CA GLU A 57 -0.64 15.74 14.79
C GLU A 57 -1.30 15.84 13.41
N GLY A 58 -0.68 15.31 12.35
CA GLY A 58 -1.13 15.45 10.96
C GLY A 58 -2.04 14.35 10.43
N SER A 59 -2.26 13.27 11.17
CA SER A 59 -2.98 12.09 10.64
C SER A 59 -4.51 12.22 10.67
N TYR A 60 -5.07 13.11 11.49
CA TYR A 60 -6.51 13.33 11.59
C TYR A 60 -6.94 14.48 10.70
N THR A 61 -7.67 14.17 9.64
CA THR A 61 -8.28 15.17 8.76
C THR A 61 -9.63 14.63 8.29
N PRO A 62 -10.71 14.88 9.04
CA PRO A 62 -12.03 14.37 8.68
C PRO A 62 -12.55 15.00 7.40
N ASN A 63 -13.50 14.33 6.76
CA ASN A 63 -14.19 14.87 5.60
C ASN A 63 -15.05 16.06 6.01
N LYS A 64 -14.85 17.21 5.36
CA LYS A 64 -15.54 18.47 5.69
C LYS A 64 -17.07 18.40 5.54
N ASN A 65 -17.59 17.44 4.78
CA ASN A 65 -19.00 17.26 4.50
C ASN A 65 -19.61 16.07 5.26
N ALA A 66 -18.83 15.38 6.09
CA ALA A 66 -19.37 14.31 6.93
C ALA A 66 -20.15 14.92 8.11
N SER A 67 -21.20 14.23 8.52
CA SER A 67 -21.97 14.58 9.75
C SER A 67 -21.22 14.12 11.00
N ASP A 68 -20.43 13.08 10.86
CA ASP A 68 -19.58 12.54 11.90
C ASP A 68 -18.19 13.20 11.82
N GLN A 69 -17.60 13.45 12.97
CA GLN A 69 -16.25 14.01 13.08
C GLN A 69 -15.19 12.93 13.33
N GLU A 70 -15.61 11.69 13.49
CA GLU A 70 -14.72 10.57 13.74
C GLU A 70 -14.23 9.94 12.42
N SER A 71 -12.94 9.79 12.26
CA SER A 71 -12.33 9.04 11.14
C SER A 71 -11.98 7.63 11.59
N THR A 72 -12.32 6.63 10.78
CA THR A 72 -12.09 5.22 11.09
C THR A 72 -11.16 4.57 10.09
N TYR A 73 -10.25 3.73 10.59
CA TYR A 73 -9.28 2.97 9.81
C TYR A 73 -9.28 1.52 10.29
N ALA A 74 -9.23 0.58 9.34
CA ALA A 74 -9.14 -0.84 9.68
C ALA A 74 -8.26 -1.61 8.70
N TRP A 75 -7.50 -2.56 9.22
CA TRP A 75 -6.64 -3.48 8.47
C TRP A 75 -7.00 -4.92 8.82
N ALA A 76 -7.17 -5.76 7.81
CA ALA A 76 -7.26 -7.20 8.00
C ALA A 76 -6.01 -7.88 7.46
N VAL A 77 -5.39 -8.71 8.30
CA VAL A 77 -4.15 -9.44 8.01
C VAL A 77 -4.37 -10.91 8.28
N GLU A 78 -4.19 -11.73 7.26
CA GLU A 78 -4.18 -13.17 7.42
C GLU A 78 -2.83 -13.63 7.98
N HIS A 79 -2.89 -14.43 9.03
CA HIS A 79 -1.72 -15.11 9.60
C HIS A 79 -2.10 -16.52 10.01
N LYS A 80 -1.49 -17.52 9.38
CA LYS A 80 -1.86 -18.93 9.48
C LYS A 80 -3.29 -19.15 8.96
N ASP A 81 -4.16 -19.72 9.79
CA ASP A 81 -5.58 -20.02 9.51
C ASP A 81 -6.55 -18.97 10.11
N ARG A 82 -6.06 -17.77 10.42
CA ARG A 82 -6.81 -16.69 11.07
C ARG A 82 -6.65 -15.39 10.33
N VAL A 83 -7.72 -14.62 10.29
CA VAL A 83 -7.71 -13.22 9.88
C VAL A 83 -7.80 -12.34 11.12
N TYR A 84 -6.77 -11.52 11.31
CA TYR A 84 -6.69 -10.53 12.37
C TYR A 84 -7.18 -9.19 11.84
N VAL A 85 -8.15 -8.60 12.51
CA VAL A 85 -8.68 -7.29 12.17
C VAL A 85 -8.24 -6.30 13.25
N TYR A 86 -7.39 -5.36 12.85
CA TYR A 86 -6.99 -4.23 13.67
C TYR A 86 -7.69 -2.98 13.19
N GLY A 87 -8.32 -2.24 14.08
CA GLY A 87 -8.98 -0.99 13.76
C GLY A 87 -8.80 0.07 14.83
N TYR A 88 -8.83 1.32 14.41
CA TYR A 88 -8.95 2.44 15.33
C TYR A 88 -9.77 3.58 14.73
N SER A 89 -10.37 4.37 15.64
CA SER A 89 -11.05 5.61 15.31
C SER A 89 -10.40 6.79 16.01
N ILE A 90 -10.47 7.96 15.38
CA ILE A 90 -9.84 9.19 15.88
C ILE A 90 -10.73 10.39 15.58
N ASP A 91 -10.83 11.31 16.56
CA ASP A 91 -11.48 12.62 16.44
C ASP A 91 -10.56 13.76 16.91
N ASP A 92 -11.13 14.97 17.11
CA ASP A 92 -10.39 16.13 17.60
C ASP A 92 -9.81 15.93 19.03
N SER A 93 -10.35 15.01 19.82
CA SER A 93 -9.84 14.67 21.15
C SER A 93 -8.73 13.63 21.13
N GLY A 94 -8.50 12.99 19.99
CA GLY A 94 -7.53 11.92 19.77
C GLY A 94 -8.20 10.58 19.48
N ILE A 95 -7.52 9.48 19.80
CA ILE A 95 -7.99 8.12 19.53
C ILE A 95 -9.16 7.80 20.47
N THR A 96 -10.33 7.56 19.88
CA THR A 96 -11.59 7.29 20.59
C THR A 96 -11.84 5.80 20.75
N HIS A 97 -11.48 5.01 19.76
CA HIS A 97 -11.62 3.56 19.78
C HIS A 97 -10.35 2.89 19.20
N GLU A 98 -10.03 1.69 19.67
CA GLU A 98 -8.94 0.88 19.14
C GLU A 98 -9.12 -0.58 19.60
N SER A 99 -9.10 -1.51 18.65
CA SER A 99 -9.24 -2.94 18.94
C SER A 99 -8.38 -3.80 18.02
N LEU A 100 -8.08 -5.01 18.50
CA LEU A 100 -7.56 -6.11 17.70
C LEU A 100 -8.38 -7.35 18.02
N GLU A 101 -8.88 -7.97 16.98
CA GLU A 101 -9.65 -9.20 17.05
C GLU A 101 -9.21 -10.19 15.97
N TYR A 102 -9.56 -11.47 16.11
CA TYR A 102 -9.37 -12.43 15.04
C TYR A 102 -10.57 -13.37 14.90
N MET A 103 -10.72 -13.94 13.72
CA MET A 103 -11.65 -15.01 13.38
C MET A 103 -10.94 -16.05 12.52
N ALA A 104 -11.55 -17.21 12.32
CA ALA A 104 -11.03 -18.19 11.36
C ALA A 104 -11.07 -17.60 9.93
N ALA A 105 -10.07 -17.90 9.11
CA ALA A 105 -10.03 -17.41 7.74
C ALA A 105 -11.27 -17.87 6.94
N SER A 106 -11.74 -19.10 7.16
CA SER A 106 -12.98 -19.64 6.55
C SER A 106 -14.24 -18.84 6.90
N ASP A 107 -14.27 -18.18 8.05
CA ASP A 107 -15.42 -17.39 8.51
C ASP A 107 -15.38 -15.98 7.96
N TYR A 108 -14.17 -15.44 7.74
CA TYR A 108 -13.95 -14.14 7.15
C TYR A 108 -14.36 -14.08 5.67
N ASP A 109 -14.08 -15.15 4.92
CA ASP A 109 -14.38 -15.24 3.48
C ASP A 109 -15.82 -15.72 3.20
N ASN A 110 -16.60 -16.03 4.24
CA ASN A 110 -17.95 -16.55 4.10
C ASN A 110 -18.98 -15.41 4.17
N GLU A 111 -19.38 -14.90 3.01
CA GLU A 111 -20.40 -13.84 2.90
C GLU A 111 -21.77 -14.21 3.48
N ASP A 112 -22.06 -15.51 3.63
CA ASP A 112 -23.32 -16.01 4.21
C ASP A 112 -23.27 -16.05 5.75
N ASN A 113 -22.12 -15.78 6.38
CA ASN A 113 -21.94 -15.81 7.82
C ASN A 113 -22.13 -14.39 8.42
N ASP A 114 -23.36 -14.05 8.76
CA ASP A 114 -23.72 -12.76 9.35
C ASP A 114 -23.16 -12.56 10.79
N ASP A 115 -22.68 -13.61 11.47
CA ASP A 115 -22.16 -13.56 12.84
C ASP A 115 -20.95 -14.47 13.03
N PRO A 116 -19.77 -14.11 12.48
CA PRO A 116 -18.57 -14.90 12.61
C PRO A 116 -18.12 -15.00 14.08
N ASP A 117 -17.62 -16.17 14.49
CA ASP A 117 -17.08 -16.38 15.84
C ASP A 117 -15.76 -15.60 16.00
N THR A 118 -15.89 -14.37 16.51
CA THR A 118 -14.80 -13.40 16.65
C THR A 118 -14.22 -13.42 18.06
N VAL A 119 -12.91 -13.54 18.17
CA VAL A 119 -12.16 -13.47 19.43
C VAL A 119 -11.52 -12.12 19.59
N ASN A 120 -11.95 -11.35 20.58
CA ASN A 120 -11.33 -10.07 20.94
C ASN A 120 -10.00 -10.32 21.67
N ILE A 121 -8.91 -9.77 21.15
CA ILE A 121 -7.57 -9.84 21.74
C ILE A 121 -7.39 -8.68 22.72
N PHE A 122 -7.64 -7.48 22.26
CA PHE A 122 -7.70 -6.29 23.12
C PHE A 122 -8.68 -5.24 22.58
N ASP A 123 -9.16 -4.44 23.52
CA ASP A 123 -9.94 -3.23 23.28
C ASP A 123 -9.33 -2.09 24.10
N ARG A 124 -9.39 -0.86 23.58
CA ARG A 124 -8.81 0.33 24.21
C ARG A 124 -9.43 0.59 25.57
N ASP A 125 -10.70 0.30 25.75
CA ASP A 125 -11.41 0.53 27.01
C ASP A 125 -10.90 -0.39 28.14
N ASP A 126 -10.34 -1.54 27.76
CA ASP A 126 -9.76 -2.53 28.67
C ASP A 126 -8.27 -2.31 28.97
N HIS A 127 -7.69 -1.15 28.65
CA HIS A 127 -6.24 -0.89 28.73
C HIS A 127 -5.61 -1.18 30.11
N SER A 128 -6.36 -1.01 31.19
CA SER A 128 -5.90 -1.30 32.56
C SER A 128 -5.60 -2.78 32.78
N LYS A 129 -6.27 -3.69 32.06
CA LYS A 129 -6.05 -5.14 32.08
C LYS A 129 -4.61 -5.51 31.69
N TYR A 130 -3.97 -4.67 30.87
CA TYR A 130 -2.59 -4.86 30.43
C TYR A 130 -1.56 -4.05 31.23
N GLY A 131 -1.95 -3.52 32.42
CA GLY A 131 -1.06 -2.74 33.28
C GLY A 131 -0.69 -1.37 32.68
N VAL A 132 -1.50 -0.86 31.77
CA VAL A 132 -1.36 0.47 31.20
C VAL A 132 -2.24 1.43 32.01
N GLU A 133 -1.67 2.08 33.03
CA GLU A 133 -2.41 2.91 34.00
C GLU A 133 -2.98 4.21 33.38
N SER A 134 -2.31 4.74 32.34
CA SER A 134 -2.81 5.90 31.59
C SER A 134 -2.51 5.75 30.12
N LEU A 135 -3.57 5.73 29.30
CA LEU A 135 -3.50 5.75 27.86
C LEU A 135 -3.90 7.14 27.39
N GLY A 136 -2.91 7.98 27.06
CA GLY A 136 -3.20 9.27 26.43
C GLY A 136 -3.85 9.05 25.06
N ASN A 137 -4.78 9.92 24.68
CA ASN A 137 -5.54 9.80 23.41
C ASN A 137 -4.66 9.95 22.14
N SER A 138 -3.41 10.34 22.28
CA SER A 138 -2.46 10.50 21.17
C SER A 138 -1.62 9.26 20.86
N VAL A 139 -1.73 8.18 21.66
CA VAL A 139 -0.89 6.99 21.51
C VAL A 139 -1.74 5.74 21.34
N LEU A 140 -1.42 4.93 20.33
CA LEU A 140 -2.05 3.64 20.11
C LEU A 140 -1.72 2.65 21.23
N LEU A 141 -2.73 1.94 21.72
CA LEU A 141 -2.57 0.86 22.69
C LEU A 141 -1.73 -0.27 22.10
N ALA A 142 -1.97 -0.63 20.83
CA ALA A 142 -1.21 -1.63 20.09
C ALA A 142 0.32 -1.41 20.20
N TYR A 143 0.76 -0.16 20.10
CA TYR A 143 2.17 0.18 20.22
C TYR A 143 2.72 -0.10 21.62
N LYS A 144 1.96 0.23 22.67
CA LYS A 144 2.36 -0.05 24.05
C LYS A 144 2.39 -1.55 24.34
N LEU A 145 1.42 -2.30 23.80
CA LEU A 145 1.37 -3.76 23.94
C LEU A 145 2.52 -4.44 23.22
N LEU A 146 2.85 -3.95 22.01
CA LEU A 146 3.99 -4.42 21.24
C LEU A 146 5.34 -4.19 21.97
N LEU A 147 5.59 -2.96 22.45
CA LEU A 147 6.83 -2.61 23.13
C LEU A 147 7.06 -3.40 24.43
N ARG A 148 5.98 -3.84 25.08
CA ARG A 148 6.04 -4.59 26.34
C ARG A 148 5.85 -6.10 26.13
N GLU A 149 5.63 -6.55 24.89
CA GLU A 149 5.39 -7.96 24.56
C GLU A 149 4.26 -8.58 25.41
N LEU A 150 3.15 -7.84 25.60
CA LEU A 150 2.06 -8.23 26.48
C LEU A 150 1.00 -9.12 25.83
N LEU A 151 1.18 -9.50 24.55
CA LEU A 151 0.29 -10.34 23.77
C LEU A 151 0.95 -11.68 23.43
N ASP A 152 0.16 -12.61 22.91
CA ASP A 152 0.68 -13.87 22.36
C ASP A 152 1.57 -13.62 21.12
N GLU A 153 2.37 -14.61 20.75
CA GLU A 153 3.38 -14.49 19.71
C GLU A 153 2.76 -14.16 18.32
N ASP A 154 1.60 -14.73 18.00
CA ASP A 154 0.97 -14.51 16.70
C ASP A 154 0.39 -13.09 16.59
N SER A 155 -0.29 -12.62 17.63
CA SER A 155 -0.77 -11.24 17.74
C SER A 155 0.38 -10.22 17.67
N LEU A 156 1.51 -10.51 18.33
CA LEU A 156 2.70 -9.67 18.24
C LEU A 156 3.30 -9.63 16.84
N LYS A 157 3.30 -10.76 16.11
CA LYS A 157 3.76 -10.80 14.71
C LYS A 157 2.89 -9.95 13.81
N VAL A 158 1.56 -10.06 13.94
CA VAL A 158 0.62 -9.24 13.17
C VAL A 158 0.81 -7.75 13.45
N LEU A 159 0.92 -7.36 14.72
CA LEU A 159 1.18 -5.96 15.06
C LEU A 159 2.53 -5.47 14.55
N ARG A 160 3.59 -6.27 14.62
CA ARG A 160 4.91 -5.91 14.05
C ARG A 160 4.82 -5.71 12.54
N TYR A 161 4.04 -6.53 11.84
CA TYR A 161 3.81 -6.37 10.42
C TYR A 161 3.09 -5.06 10.10
N LEU A 162 1.95 -4.79 10.76
CA LEU A 162 1.16 -3.57 10.55
C LEU A 162 1.95 -2.29 10.87
N LEU A 163 2.68 -2.31 11.99
CA LEU A 163 3.49 -1.18 12.43
C LEU A 163 4.82 -1.04 11.66
N GLY A 164 5.16 -2.06 10.89
CA GLY A 164 6.34 -2.12 10.04
C GLY A 164 6.11 -1.67 8.60
N PHE A 165 4.94 -1.14 8.25
CA PHE A 165 4.67 -0.63 6.90
C PHE A 165 5.71 0.41 6.50
N PHE A 166 6.13 0.34 5.24
CA PHE A 166 7.16 1.20 4.70
C PHE A 166 6.59 2.13 3.63
N TYR A 167 6.69 3.43 3.87
CA TYR A 167 6.35 4.44 2.86
C TYR A 167 7.60 4.77 2.05
N ALA A 168 7.61 4.36 0.80
CA ALA A 168 8.75 4.52 -0.08
C ALA A 168 8.82 5.95 -0.61
N SER A 169 9.94 6.61 -0.38
CA SER A 169 10.25 7.94 -0.92
C SER A 169 11.76 8.09 -1.11
N PRO A 170 12.20 9.05 -1.93
CA PRO A 170 13.64 9.30 -2.13
C PRO A 170 14.38 9.74 -0.85
N GLU A 171 13.66 10.36 0.08
CA GLU A 171 14.19 10.80 1.37
C GLU A 171 14.33 9.64 2.36
N ASN A 172 13.59 8.57 2.13
CA ASN A 172 13.55 7.39 2.99
C ASN A 172 14.22 6.18 2.31
N MET A 173 15.48 6.38 1.88
CA MET A 173 16.26 5.30 1.28
C MET A 173 16.61 4.26 2.35
N TYR A 174 15.81 3.22 2.42
CA TYR A 174 16.02 2.09 3.32
C TYR A 174 16.93 1.04 2.69
N MET A 175 17.89 0.53 3.46
CA MET A 175 18.77 -0.56 3.03
C MET A 175 18.66 -1.73 4.03
N SER A 176 18.24 -2.88 3.54
CA SER A 176 18.09 -4.08 4.33
C SER A 176 19.44 -4.70 4.67
N HIS A 177 19.76 -4.84 5.95
CA HIS A 177 20.95 -5.57 6.38
C HIS A 177 20.86 -7.06 6.01
N LYS A 178 19.67 -7.65 6.11
CA LYS A 178 19.45 -9.04 5.72
C LYS A 178 19.73 -9.25 4.23
N LEU A 179 19.27 -8.35 3.36
CA LEU A 179 19.56 -8.40 1.93
C LEU A 179 21.08 -8.35 1.66
N LEU A 180 21.79 -7.44 2.33
CA LEU A 180 23.26 -7.30 2.18
C LEU A 180 23.98 -8.59 2.60
N GLU A 181 23.63 -9.15 3.75
CA GLU A 181 24.24 -10.36 4.28
C GLU A 181 23.96 -11.57 3.37
N ASP A 182 22.70 -11.79 2.99
CA ASP A 182 22.28 -12.95 2.19
C ASP A 182 22.86 -12.92 0.78
N GLN A 183 23.04 -11.73 0.21
CA GLN A 183 23.65 -11.55 -1.11
C GLN A 183 25.17 -11.44 -1.07
N GLY A 184 25.76 -11.23 0.10
CA GLY A 184 27.19 -10.98 0.26
C GLY A 184 27.64 -9.68 -0.41
N LEU A 185 26.77 -8.68 -0.49
CA LEU A 185 27.01 -7.40 -1.12
C LEU A 185 27.14 -6.28 -0.09
N THR A 186 27.90 -5.27 -0.46
CA THR A 186 27.94 -3.99 0.26
C THR A 186 26.81 -3.07 -0.20
N SER A 187 26.51 -2.03 0.59
CA SER A 187 25.54 -0.99 0.21
C SER A 187 25.95 -0.33 -1.11
N ASP A 188 27.23 -0.06 -1.32
CA ASP A 188 27.75 0.60 -2.54
C ASP A 188 27.57 -0.28 -3.76
N GLU A 189 27.76 -1.59 -3.66
CA GLU A 189 27.54 -2.53 -4.76
C GLU A 189 26.05 -2.63 -5.14
N ILE A 190 25.14 -2.59 -4.16
CA ILE A 190 23.70 -2.52 -4.43
C ILE A 190 23.35 -1.21 -5.13
N ILE A 191 23.81 -0.07 -4.64
CA ILE A 191 23.57 1.23 -5.26
C ILE A 191 24.08 1.23 -6.69
N ALA A 192 25.31 0.78 -6.93
CA ALA A 192 25.90 0.68 -8.28
C ALA A 192 25.06 -0.20 -9.22
N THR A 193 24.50 -1.30 -8.71
CA THR A 193 23.63 -2.20 -9.47
C THR A 193 22.36 -1.47 -9.95
N PHE A 194 21.70 -0.73 -9.08
CA PHE A 194 20.49 0.01 -9.44
C PHE A 194 20.75 1.21 -10.35
N ILE A 195 21.91 1.87 -10.20
CA ILE A 195 22.38 2.90 -11.15
C ILE A 195 22.52 2.32 -12.54
N GLY A 196 23.23 1.19 -12.67
CA GLY A 196 23.43 0.54 -13.96
C GLY A 196 22.14 0.10 -14.64
N ALA A 197 21.16 -0.35 -13.85
CA ALA A 197 19.83 -0.71 -14.35
C ALA A 197 19.02 0.51 -14.82
N ALA A 198 19.19 1.67 -14.17
CA ALA A 198 18.40 2.88 -14.44
C ALA A 198 19.01 3.75 -15.56
N ASP A 199 20.32 3.89 -15.58
CA ASP A 199 21.02 4.83 -16.48
C ASP A 199 21.12 4.32 -17.91
N GLY A 200 21.08 2.99 -18.13
CA GLY A 200 21.27 2.40 -19.46
C GLY A 200 22.60 2.79 -20.10
N SER A 201 23.59 3.19 -19.28
CA SER A 201 24.89 3.65 -19.74
C SER A 201 25.66 2.52 -20.38
N ASP A 202 26.50 2.85 -21.38
CA ASP A 202 27.45 1.91 -22.00
C ASP A 202 28.64 1.56 -21.08
N LYS A 203 28.63 2.09 -19.83
CA LYS A 203 29.67 1.72 -18.84
C LYS A 203 29.55 0.23 -18.52
N PRO A 204 30.67 -0.54 -18.59
CA PRO A 204 30.64 -1.90 -18.08
C PRO A 204 30.16 -1.95 -16.64
N PHE A 205 29.31 -2.92 -16.29
CA PHE A 205 28.68 -3.04 -14.98
C PHE A 205 29.67 -2.97 -13.79
N GLY A 206 30.91 -3.42 -13.99
CA GLY A 206 31.99 -3.36 -12.99
C GLY A 206 32.71 -2.01 -12.87
N GLU A 207 32.36 -1.01 -13.67
CA GLU A 207 32.94 0.34 -13.63
C GLU A 207 31.96 1.37 -13.02
N ILE A 208 30.70 0.97 -12.74
CA ILE A 208 29.70 1.81 -12.08
C ILE A 208 29.95 1.76 -10.58
N VAL A 209 30.05 2.93 -9.96
CA VAL A 209 30.25 3.08 -8.51
C VAL A 209 29.11 3.86 -7.86
N ALA A 210 28.97 3.72 -6.54
CA ALA A 210 27.89 4.39 -5.80
C ALA A 210 27.91 5.93 -5.95
N ASP A 211 29.07 6.54 -6.09
CA ASP A 211 29.24 7.98 -6.29
C ASP A 211 28.63 8.47 -7.62
N ASP A 212 28.48 7.58 -8.62
CA ASP A 212 27.79 7.92 -9.90
C ASP A 212 26.33 8.29 -9.69
N LEU A 213 25.74 7.98 -8.52
CA LEU A 213 24.36 8.36 -8.20
C LEU A 213 24.15 9.88 -8.29
N ASP A 214 25.13 10.66 -7.85
CA ASP A 214 25.04 12.12 -7.85
C ASP A 214 25.20 12.72 -9.27
N GLU A 215 25.70 11.92 -10.23
CA GLU A 215 25.83 12.31 -11.63
C GLU A 215 24.55 12.07 -12.44
N LEU A 216 23.60 11.27 -11.91
CA LEU A 216 22.34 10.99 -12.58
C LEU A 216 21.43 12.23 -12.61
N LEU A 217 20.53 12.26 -13.60
CA LEU A 217 19.43 13.25 -13.60
C LEU A 217 18.60 13.12 -12.32
N PRO A 218 18.12 14.25 -11.74
CA PRO A 218 17.44 14.22 -10.44
C PRO A 218 16.30 13.20 -10.32
N LYS A 219 15.49 13.02 -11.37
CA LYS A 219 14.40 12.03 -11.37
C LYS A 219 14.90 10.59 -11.37
N LEU A 220 16.04 10.30 -12.00
CA LEU A 220 16.66 8.98 -11.94
C LEU A 220 17.30 8.73 -10.56
N GLN A 221 17.88 9.75 -9.93
CA GLN A 221 18.36 9.63 -8.55
C GLN A 221 17.23 9.29 -7.58
N GLU A 222 16.11 10.03 -7.66
CA GLU A 222 14.90 9.77 -6.88
C GLU A 222 14.41 8.33 -7.11
N TRP A 223 14.35 7.90 -8.36
CA TRP A 223 13.96 6.55 -8.74
C TRP A 223 14.85 5.47 -8.12
N VAL A 224 16.18 5.60 -8.27
CA VAL A 224 17.13 4.64 -7.70
C VAL A 224 16.98 4.54 -6.19
N LYS A 225 16.93 5.67 -5.48
CA LYS A 225 16.76 5.71 -4.03
C LYS A 225 15.46 5.04 -3.58
N THR A 226 14.35 5.38 -4.22
CA THR A 226 13.03 4.81 -3.93
C THR A 226 13.00 3.32 -4.20
N THR A 227 13.56 2.87 -5.31
CA THR A 227 13.59 1.45 -5.71
C THR A 227 14.42 0.61 -4.75
N ILE A 228 15.58 1.09 -4.31
CA ILE A 228 16.39 0.44 -3.27
C ILE A 228 15.58 0.27 -2.00
N GLY A 229 14.88 1.33 -1.56
CA GLY A 229 14.02 1.27 -0.38
C GLY A 229 12.90 0.26 -0.52
N ILE A 230 12.21 0.23 -1.67
CA ILE A 230 11.14 -0.75 -1.98
C ILE A 230 11.68 -2.18 -1.90
N VAL A 231 12.74 -2.49 -2.65
CA VAL A 231 13.31 -3.84 -2.72
C VAL A 231 13.77 -4.29 -1.33
N SER A 232 14.46 -3.41 -0.60
CA SER A 232 14.93 -3.71 0.76
C SER A 232 13.79 -3.96 1.74
N ALA A 233 12.73 -3.14 1.69
CA ALA A 233 11.58 -3.29 2.58
C ALA A 233 10.77 -4.57 2.27
N LEU A 234 10.56 -4.86 0.98
CA LEU A 234 9.93 -6.12 0.56
C LEU A 234 10.77 -7.34 0.94
N TYR A 235 12.11 -7.25 0.83
CA TYR A 235 13.01 -8.32 1.25
C TYR A 235 12.88 -8.63 2.74
N ASP A 236 12.67 -7.60 3.57
CA ASP A 236 12.43 -7.75 5.01
C ASP A 236 10.97 -8.13 5.35
N GLY A 237 10.13 -8.42 4.34
CA GLY A 237 8.74 -8.82 4.53
C GLY A 237 7.81 -7.70 4.98
N ARG A 238 8.17 -6.44 4.70
CA ARG A 238 7.32 -5.29 5.01
C ARG A 238 6.29 -5.06 3.91
N PHE A 239 5.11 -4.57 4.28
CA PHE A 239 4.17 -4.01 3.33
C PHE A 239 4.67 -2.64 2.84
N VAL A 240 4.73 -2.47 1.52
CA VAL A 240 5.28 -1.26 0.90
C VAL A 240 4.17 -0.39 0.32
N ILE A 241 4.25 0.90 0.60
CA ILE A 241 3.37 1.93 0.06
C ILE A 241 4.22 2.91 -0.74
N ALA A 242 3.88 3.16 -2.01
CA ALA A 242 4.62 4.08 -2.88
C ALA A 242 3.67 5.05 -3.59
N ASP A 243 3.81 6.34 -3.32
CA ASP A 243 3.06 7.38 -4.02
C ASP A 243 3.87 7.95 -5.19
N ASP A 244 3.17 8.50 -6.19
CA ASP A 244 3.74 9.04 -7.44
C ASP A 244 4.80 8.11 -8.07
N PHE A 245 4.57 6.80 -7.95
CA PHE A 245 5.52 5.76 -8.32
C PHE A 245 5.86 5.78 -9.81
N GLY A 246 7.15 5.98 -10.10
CA GLY A 246 7.66 6.05 -11.47
C GLY A 246 7.35 7.37 -12.19
N GLU A 247 7.02 8.45 -11.48
CA GLU A 247 6.80 9.75 -12.10
C GLU A 247 8.12 10.30 -12.67
N GLY A 248 8.08 10.67 -13.95
CA GLY A 248 9.23 11.27 -14.62
C GLY A 248 10.33 10.29 -15.04
N VAL A 249 10.12 8.98 -14.88
CA VAL A 249 11.00 7.93 -15.41
C VAL A 249 10.36 7.18 -16.57
N HIS A 250 11.22 6.53 -17.37
CA HIS A 250 10.72 5.74 -18.50
C HIS A 250 9.85 4.58 -18.00
N PRO A 251 8.66 4.34 -18.58
CA PRO A 251 7.74 3.30 -18.14
C PRO A 251 8.35 1.90 -18.05
N GLU A 252 9.32 1.58 -18.91
CA GLU A 252 10.00 0.28 -18.92
C GLU A 252 10.78 0.01 -17.63
N LEU A 253 11.31 1.06 -16.97
CA LEU A 253 11.99 0.90 -15.67
C LEU A 253 11.00 0.52 -14.57
N VAL A 254 9.86 1.18 -14.56
CA VAL A 254 8.76 0.89 -13.62
C VAL A 254 8.24 -0.51 -13.84
N TYR A 255 8.00 -0.86 -15.10
CA TYR A 255 7.54 -2.18 -15.49
C TYR A 255 8.52 -3.28 -15.10
N ALA A 256 9.82 -3.11 -15.42
CA ALA A 256 10.85 -4.10 -15.09
C ALA A 256 10.93 -4.38 -13.58
N LEU A 257 10.78 -3.34 -12.74
CA LEU A 257 10.75 -3.51 -11.30
C LEU A 257 9.50 -4.30 -10.85
N LEU A 258 8.31 -3.91 -11.33
CA LEU A 258 7.06 -4.59 -10.99
C LEU A 258 7.07 -6.05 -11.49
N GLU A 259 7.57 -6.29 -12.70
CA GLU A 259 7.74 -7.65 -13.25
C GLU A 259 8.66 -8.48 -12.38
N GLY A 260 9.80 -7.91 -11.96
CA GLY A 260 10.74 -8.60 -11.07
C GLY A 260 10.09 -8.96 -9.73
N ILE A 261 9.38 -8.02 -9.10
CA ILE A 261 8.68 -8.26 -7.84
C ILE A 261 7.63 -9.36 -8.01
N ASN A 262 6.81 -9.32 -9.05
CA ASN A 262 5.74 -10.28 -9.29
C ASN A 262 6.22 -11.67 -9.71
N ASN A 263 7.37 -11.75 -10.38
CA ASN A 263 7.98 -13.03 -10.75
C ASN A 263 8.81 -13.66 -9.62
N GLY A 264 8.70 -13.14 -8.40
CA GLY A 264 9.34 -13.71 -7.23
C GLY A 264 10.86 -13.48 -7.18
N MET A 265 11.38 -12.44 -7.83
CA MET A 265 12.83 -12.14 -7.76
C MET A 265 13.33 -11.93 -6.31
N LEU A 266 12.40 -11.71 -5.38
CA LEU A 266 12.69 -11.53 -3.95
C LEU A 266 12.32 -12.76 -3.11
N ASP A 267 11.80 -13.83 -3.71
CA ASP A 267 11.30 -15.00 -2.99
C ASP A 267 12.44 -16.02 -2.78
N PHE A 268 13.29 -15.74 -1.80
CA PHE A 268 14.40 -16.62 -1.42
C PHE A 268 14.05 -17.59 -0.29
N ASP A 269 12.90 -17.41 0.37
CA ASP A 269 12.45 -18.19 1.52
C ASP A 269 10.93 -18.43 1.40
N GLU A 270 10.53 -19.68 1.20
CA GLU A 270 9.11 -20.08 1.12
C GLU A 270 8.35 -19.84 2.43
N SER A 271 9.05 -19.68 3.56
CA SER A 271 8.45 -19.38 4.87
C SER A 271 8.29 -17.87 5.12
N ALA A 272 8.80 -17.03 4.24
CA ALA A 272 8.69 -15.58 4.39
C ALA A 272 7.23 -15.11 4.19
N PRO A 273 6.84 -14.02 4.86
CA PRO A 273 5.54 -13.39 4.60
C PRO A 273 5.39 -13.03 3.13
N VAL A 274 4.15 -13.09 2.63
CA VAL A 274 3.84 -12.62 1.27
C VAL A 274 4.26 -11.17 1.13
N LYS A 275 5.04 -10.90 0.10
CA LYS A 275 5.53 -9.55 -0.19
C LYS A 275 4.45 -8.80 -0.94
N GLN A 276 4.00 -7.71 -0.35
CA GLN A 276 2.90 -6.93 -0.89
C GLN A 276 3.28 -5.45 -0.99
N MET A 277 2.88 -4.84 -2.10
CA MET A 277 3.10 -3.43 -2.38
C MET A 277 1.83 -2.81 -2.96
N ILE A 278 1.43 -1.64 -2.43
CA ILE A 278 0.47 -0.76 -3.07
C ILE A 278 1.19 0.47 -3.60
N TYR A 279 0.86 0.85 -4.83
CA TYR A 279 1.46 2.04 -5.43
C TYR A 279 0.42 2.89 -6.16
N ALA A 280 0.54 4.20 -6.06
CA ALA A 280 -0.19 5.13 -6.90
C ALA A 280 0.72 5.67 -8.00
N THR A 281 0.19 5.73 -9.22
CA THR A 281 0.92 6.28 -10.36
C THR A 281 0.01 7.04 -11.30
N GLN A 282 0.57 8.03 -11.96
CA GLN A 282 -0.06 8.74 -13.08
C GLN A 282 0.45 8.21 -14.43
N ASN A 283 1.43 7.31 -14.39
CA ASN A 283 2.04 6.75 -15.59
C ASN A 283 1.18 5.65 -16.18
N VAL A 284 0.19 6.05 -16.99
CA VAL A 284 -0.74 5.11 -17.64
C VAL A 284 -0.06 4.15 -18.62
N ALA A 285 1.16 4.45 -19.08
CA ALA A 285 1.90 3.54 -19.94
C ALA A 285 2.31 2.25 -19.21
N VAL A 286 2.49 2.31 -17.89
CA VAL A 286 2.70 1.12 -17.05
C VAL A 286 1.49 0.19 -17.14
N MET A 287 0.27 0.71 -17.09
CA MET A 287 -0.96 -0.06 -17.25
C MET A 287 -1.02 -0.80 -18.60
N TYR A 288 -0.45 -0.23 -19.68
CA TYR A 288 -0.40 -0.91 -20.97
C TYR A 288 0.44 -2.19 -20.92
N HIS A 289 1.57 -2.17 -20.22
CA HIS A 289 2.42 -3.34 -20.04
C HIS A 289 1.77 -4.36 -19.12
N LEU A 290 1.18 -3.91 -18.01
CA LEU A 290 0.46 -4.75 -17.06
C LEU A 290 -0.71 -5.50 -17.72
N GLY A 291 -1.45 -4.86 -18.61
CA GLY A 291 -2.55 -5.46 -19.37
C GLY A 291 -2.17 -6.67 -20.22
N ARG A 292 -0.87 -6.97 -20.39
CA ARG A 292 -0.40 -8.19 -21.05
C ARG A 292 -0.35 -9.40 -20.11
N PHE A 293 -0.36 -9.16 -18.79
CA PHE A 293 -0.17 -10.18 -17.75
C PHE A 293 -1.42 -10.43 -16.93
N ILE A 294 -2.49 -9.66 -17.13
CA ILE A 294 -3.79 -9.89 -16.50
C ILE A 294 -4.35 -11.20 -17.07
N GLY A 295 -4.58 -12.16 -16.19
CA GLY A 295 -4.94 -13.55 -16.53
C GLY A 295 -3.92 -14.59 -16.09
N LEU A 296 -2.76 -14.16 -15.54
CA LEU A 296 -1.89 -15.05 -14.80
C LEU A 296 -2.23 -14.94 -13.31
N PRO A 297 -2.59 -16.03 -12.63
CA PRO A 297 -2.83 -16.01 -11.20
C PRO A 297 -1.59 -15.42 -10.50
N LYS A 298 -1.77 -14.37 -9.69
CA LYS A 298 -0.79 -13.68 -8.83
C LYS A 298 -0.23 -12.33 -9.32
N ILE A 299 -0.75 -11.68 -10.38
CA ILE A 299 0.10 -10.63 -10.93
C ILE A 299 -0.30 -9.21 -10.58
N HIS A 300 -1.52 -8.75 -10.68
CA HIS A 300 -1.85 -7.37 -10.34
C HIS A 300 -3.31 -7.19 -10.07
N ASP A 301 -3.62 -6.48 -9.00
CA ASP A 301 -4.87 -5.76 -8.95
C ASP A 301 -4.68 -4.32 -9.44
N ILE A 302 -5.68 -3.82 -10.14
CA ILE A 302 -5.76 -2.44 -10.59
C ILE A 302 -6.99 -1.83 -9.97
N CYS A 303 -6.76 -0.90 -9.06
CA CYS A 303 -7.81 -0.12 -8.45
C CYS A 303 -7.88 1.28 -9.07
N PHE A 304 -9.08 1.78 -9.16
CA PHE A 304 -9.36 3.13 -9.62
C PHE A 304 -9.88 3.97 -8.47
N ILE A 305 -9.40 5.20 -8.41
CA ILE A 305 -9.92 6.21 -7.48
C ILE A 305 -10.45 7.37 -8.30
N ASP A 306 -11.74 7.66 -8.15
CA ASP A 306 -12.40 8.77 -8.84
C ASP A 306 -13.34 9.50 -7.90
N ARG A 307 -13.79 10.66 -8.33
CA ARG A 307 -14.84 11.44 -7.64
C ARG A 307 -16.16 11.23 -8.32
N ASN A 308 -17.15 10.85 -7.54
CA ASN A 308 -18.53 10.80 -8.01
C ASN A 308 -19.07 12.22 -8.26
N HIS A 309 -20.28 12.30 -8.80
CA HIS A 309 -20.96 13.57 -9.12
C HIS A 309 -21.29 14.43 -7.88
N HIS A 310 -21.18 13.89 -6.68
CA HIS A 310 -21.27 14.61 -5.41
C HIS A 310 -19.91 15.14 -4.92
N GLY A 311 -18.82 14.83 -5.63
CA GLY A 311 -17.45 15.19 -5.27
C GLY A 311 -16.86 14.32 -4.16
N GLU A 312 -17.51 13.21 -3.83
CA GLU A 312 -17.03 12.20 -2.89
C GLU A 312 -16.11 11.22 -3.63
N THR A 313 -15.05 10.76 -2.97
CA THR A 313 -14.13 9.81 -3.56
C THR A 313 -14.64 8.39 -3.39
N GLU A 314 -14.61 7.64 -4.47
CA GLU A 314 -14.94 6.22 -4.54
C GLU A 314 -13.74 5.42 -5.02
N ILE A 315 -13.58 4.21 -4.47
CA ILE A 315 -12.58 3.23 -4.87
C ILE A 315 -13.32 2.04 -5.49
N TYR A 316 -12.85 1.58 -6.62
CA TYR A 316 -13.38 0.41 -7.30
C TYR A 316 -12.23 -0.31 -8.00
N ASP A 317 -12.34 -1.61 -8.16
CA ASP A 317 -11.33 -2.40 -8.85
C ASP A 317 -11.72 -2.70 -10.30
N ILE A 318 -10.83 -3.34 -11.02
CA ILE A 318 -11.06 -3.69 -12.41
C ILE A 318 -12.15 -4.75 -12.57
N TYR A 319 -12.32 -5.59 -11.56
CA TYR A 319 -13.28 -6.70 -11.58
C TYR A 319 -14.72 -6.21 -11.40
N ASP A 320 -14.94 -5.03 -10.81
CA ASP A 320 -16.26 -4.39 -10.73
C ASP A 320 -16.87 -4.11 -12.10
N PHE A 321 -16.03 -4.05 -13.15
CA PHE A 321 -16.48 -3.79 -14.51
C PHE A 321 -16.72 -5.03 -15.37
N GLU A 322 -16.20 -6.19 -15.00
CA GLU A 322 -16.21 -7.36 -15.90
C GLU A 322 -16.05 -8.72 -15.25
N ASN A 323 -16.94 -9.64 -15.62
CA ASN A 323 -16.82 -11.08 -15.34
C ASN A 323 -16.11 -11.85 -16.49
N ASP A 324 -15.38 -11.19 -17.41
CA ASP A 324 -14.86 -11.83 -18.62
C ASP A 324 -13.37 -11.53 -18.84
N GLU A 325 -12.53 -12.50 -18.48
CA GLU A 325 -11.06 -12.49 -18.64
C GLU A 325 -10.59 -12.11 -20.05
N SER A 326 -11.42 -12.32 -21.09
CA SER A 326 -11.07 -12.01 -22.48
C SER A 326 -10.93 -10.52 -22.77
N ARG A 327 -11.38 -9.65 -21.86
CA ARG A 327 -11.41 -8.20 -22.03
C ARG A 327 -10.27 -7.46 -21.34
N THR A 328 -9.54 -8.15 -20.48
CA THR A 328 -8.41 -7.57 -19.70
C THR A 328 -7.29 -7.01 -20.60
N HIS A 329 -7.06 -7.58 -21.76
CA HIS A 329 -6.07 -7.08 -22.74
C HIS A 329 -6.31 -5.66 -23.25
N LYS A 330 -7.46 -5.04 -22.94
CA LYS A 330 -7.82 -3.70 -23.41
C LYS A 330 -7.96 -2.67 -22.30
N ILE A 331 -7.51 -2.98 -21.08
CA ILE A 331 -7.66 -2.10 -19.91
C ILE A 331 -7.12 -0.71 -20.21
N PHE A 332 -5.89 -0.63 -20.69
CA PHE A 332 -5.28 0.65 -21.05
C PHE A 332 -6.15 1.45 -22.04
N VAL A 333 -6.64 0.81 -23.12
CA VAL A 333 -7.48 1.49 -24.11
C VAL A 333 -8.80 1.94 -23.49
N ARG A 334 -9.42 1.10 -22.68
CA ARG A 334 -10.71 1.40 -22.03
C ARG A 334 -10.56 2.54 -21.03
N TYR A 335 -9.47 2.55 -20.26
CA TYR A 335 -9.11 3.65 -19.38
C TYR A 335 -8.93 4.94 -20.19
N MET A 336 -8.12 4.92 -21.25
CA MET A 336 -7.82 6.09 -22.08
C MET A 336 -9.06 6.68 -22.77
N VAL A 337 -10.07 5.88 -23.09
CA VAL A 337 -11.34 6.36 -23.67
C VAL A 337 -12.41 6.66 -22.60
N GLY A 338 -12.06 6.56 -21.31
CA GLY A 338 -12.93 6.92 -20.20
C GLY A 338 -14.02 5.90 -19.86
N VAL A 339 -13.98 4.69 -20.41
CA VAL A 339 -14.98 3.64 -20.14
C VAL A 339 -14.87 3.12 -18.70
N LEU A 340 -13.65 3.13 -18.14
CA LEU A 340 -13.40 2.70 -16.77
C LEU A 340 -13.51 3.85 -15.74
N GLY A 341 -13.98 5.03 -16.13
CA GLY A 341 -13.95 6.20 -15.24
C GLY A 341 -12.52 6.62 -14.88
N ALA A 342 -12.36 7.28 -13.74
CA ALA A 342 -11.07 7.69 -13.16
C ALA A 342 -10.13 8.44 -14.12
N THR A 343 -10.66 8.94 -15.24
CA THR A 343 -9.94 9.77 -16.19
C THR A 343 -10.16 11.24 -15.86
N PRO A 344 -9.17 12.13 -16.08
CA PRO A 344 -9.42 13.56 -15.99
C PRO A 344 -10.64 13.90 -16.82
N LEU A 345 -11.60 14.61 -16.23
CA LEU A 345 -12.76 15.13 -16.95
C LEU A 345 -12.25 15.76 -18.23
N SER A 346 -12.60 15.16 -19.35
CA SER A 346 -12.05 15.51 -20.64
C SER A 346 -12.21 17.01 -20.85
N CYS A 347 -11.23 17.60 -21.47
CA CYS A 347 -11.13 18.99 -21.85
C CYS A 347 -12.27 19.49 -22.77
N SER A 348 -13.49 18.97 -22.63
CA SER A 348 -14.65 19.54 -23.32
C SER A 348 -14.79 21.04 -22.99
N SER A 349 -14.33 21.47 -21.80
CA SER A 349 -14.21 22.89 -21.47
C SER A 349 -13.09 23.63 -22.22
N PHE A 350 -12.06 22.94 -22.71
CA PHE A 350 -11.03 23.57 -23.55
C PHE A 350 -11.56 23.88 -24.97
N TYR A 351 -12.46 23.06 -25.50
CA TYR A 351 -13.07 23.31 -26.81
C TYR A 351 -14.13 24.43 -26.78
N SER A 352 -14.64 24.80 -25.62
CA SER A 352 -15.59 25.91 -25.46
C SER A 352 -14.93 27.27 -25.33
N VAL A 353 -13.60 27.35 -25.27
CA VAL A 353 -12.82 28.60 -25.14
C VAL A 353 -12.19 29.00 -26.48
N TRP A 354 -12.24 28.15 -27.49
CA TRP A 354 -11.84 28.42 -28.88
C TRP A 354 -13.05 28.32 -29.82
#